data_fa24de2352a5061da0becc17daead240
#
_entry.id   fa24de2352a5061da0becc17daead240
#
_cell.length_a   1.000
_cell.length_b   1.000
_cell.length_c   1.000
_cell.angle_alpha   90.00
_cell.angle_beta   90.00
_cell.angle_gamma   90.00
#
_symmetry.space_group_name_H-M   'P 1'
#
loop_
_entity.id
_entity.type
_entity.pdbx_description
1 polymer ?
#
loop_
_entity_poly.entity_id
_entity_poly.type
_entity_poly.pdbx_seq_one_letter_code
_entity_poly.pdbx_strand_id
1 'polypeptide(L)'
;MADAKPFEGNGTLIPDIAAFHQHNGETIFVIFDAKYYTYSPSADRLPGIGDIDKQYLYELAFKPFLEAHGITQVKNIFLMPTEGTELEYKGYVELPMLRALGLENIQIVLVPAEKIYECYLGNERCEKSCFIKGIIESIENNEENAASKHL
;
A
#
# COMPACT_ATOMS: atom_id res chain seq x y z
N MET A 1 -37.26 22.86 12.42
CA MET A 1 -36.12 22.12 11.86
C MET A 1 -35.33 21.58 13.03
N ALA A 2 -35.22 20.25 13.14
CA ALA A 2 -34.38 19.67 14.17
C ALA A 2 -32.92 19.84 13.70
N ASP A 3 -32.11 20.51 14.50
CA ASP A 3 -30.67 20.60 14.27
C ASP A 3 -30.09 19.19 14.33
N ALA A 4 -29.73 18.64 13.16
CA ALA A 4 -29.01 17.38 13.10
C ALA A 4 -27.63 17.57 13.75
N LYS A 5 -27.45 17.01 14.94
CA LYS A 5 -26.11 16.96 15.56
C LYS A 5 -25.22 16.04 14.74
N PRO A 6 -24.00 16.45 14.40
CA PRO A 6 -23.08 15.55 13.72
C PRO A 6 -22.81 14.32 14.61
N PHE A 7 -22.91 13.15 14.03
CA PHE A 7 -22.52 11.90 14.69
C PHE A 7 -20.98 11.79 14.62
N GLU A 8 -20.32 11.95 15.75
CA GLU A 8 -18.88 11.66 15.84
C GLU A 8 -18.70 10.17 16.08
N GLY A 9 -18.31 9.47 15.04
CA GLY A 9 -17.86 8.09 15.16
C GLY A 9 -16.51 8.02 15.88
N ASN A 10 -16.36 7.18 16.89
CA ASN A 10 -15.11 6.97 17.61
C ASN A 10 -14.09 6.11 16.86
N GLY A 11 -14.22 5.95 15.54
CA GLY A 11 -13.30 5.19 14.72
C GLY A 11 -12.24 6.08 14.07
N THR A 12 -10.98 5.91 14.42
CA THR A 12 -9.87 6.51 13.69
C THR A 12 -9.45 5.58 12.56
N LEU A 13 -9.48 6.10 11.35
CA LEU A 13 -8.96 5.41 10.18
C LEU A 13 -7.45 5.65 10.12
N ILE A 14 -6.67 4.69 10.63
CA ILE A 14 -5.20 4.81 10.70
C ILE A 14 -4.59 3.69 9.89
N PRO A 15 -3.78 3.98 8.86
CA PRO A 15 -3.00 2.95 8.16
C PRO A 15 -1.91 2.40 9.08
N ASP A 16 -1.50 1.16 8.86
CA ASP A 16 -0.41 0.55 9.61
C ASP A 16 0.89 1.32 9.43
N ILE A 17 1.20 1.69 8.19
CA ILE A 17 2.34 2.54 7.86
C ILE A 17 1.92 3.52 6.77
N ALA A 18 2.25 4.79 6.97
CA ALA A 18 2.22 5.81 5.94
C ALA A 18 3.56 6.56 5.97
N ALA A 19 4.19 6.71 4.83
CA ALA A 19 5.51 7.31 4.77
C ALA A 19 5.75 8.05 3.45
N PHE A 20 6.65 9.02 3.49
CA PHE A 20 7.22 9.65 2.31
C PHE A 20 8.55 8.99 1.98
N HIS A 21 8.74 8.64 0.74
CA HIS A 21 9.96 8.00 0.26
C HIS A 21 10.50 8.75 -0.96
N GLN A 22 11.80 9.05 -0.93
CA GLN A 22 12.49 9.63 -2.08
C GLN A 22 12.97 8.51 -3.01
N HIS A 23 12.50 8.54 -4.24
CA HIS A 23 12.84 7.55 -5.24
C HIS A 23 13.08 8.22 -6.59
N ASN A 24 14.29 8.03 -7.14
CA ASN A 24 14.69 8.63 -8.42
C ASN A 24 14.45 10.15 -8.53
N GLY A 25 14.67 10.88 -7.44
CA GLY A 25 14.50 12.32 -7.37
C GLY A 25 13.07 12.80 -7.16
N GLU A 26 12.12 11.90 -7.02
CA GLU A 26 10.71 12.21 -6.74
C GLU A 26 10.28 11.73 -5.37
N THR A 27 9.31 12.43 -4.80
CA THR A 27 8.69 12.01 -3.54
C THR A 27 7.49 11.12 -3.83
N ILE A 28 7.51 9.91 -3.28
CA ILE A 28 6.40 8.97 -3.34
C ILE A 28 5.77 8.89 -1.94
N PHE A 29 4.46 8.97 -1.88
CA PHE A 29 3.70 8.65 -0.69
C PHE A 29 3.31 7.19 -0.70
N VAL A 30 3.71 6.43 0.31
CA VAL A 30 3.43 5.00 0.43
C VAL A 30 2.50 4.73 1.60
N ILE A 31 1.50 3.89 1.36
CA ILE A 31 0.57 3.41 2.37
C ILE A 31 0.69 1.90 2.41
N PHE A 32 1.04 1.35 3.56
CA PHE A 32 1.10 -0.09 3.77
C PHE A 32 0.04 -0.55 4.75
N ASP A 33 -0.57 -1.67 4.44
CA ASP A 33 -1.38 -2.45 5.36
C ASP A 33 -0.81 -3.87 5.41
N ALA A 34 -0.36 -4.28 6.57
CA ALA A 34 0.24 -5.59 6.78
C ALA A 34 -0.82 -6.60 7.19
N LYS A 35 -0.90 -7.69 6.46
CA LYS A 35 -1.78 -8.81 6.78
C LYS A 35 -1.00 -9.91 7.48
N TYR A 36 -1.64 -10.55 8.44
CA TYR A 36 -1.03 -11.61 9.25
C TYR A 36 -1.27 -13.03 8.71
N TYR A 37 -1.95 -13.15 7.59
CA TYR A 37 -2.22 -14.43 6.94
C TYR A 37 -1.43 -14.56 5.64
N THR A 38 -1.06 -15.79 5.31
CA THR A 38 -0.34 -16.10 4.07
C THR A 38 -1.25 -15.95 2.85
N TYR A 39 -0.70 -15.37 1.80
CA TYR A 39 -1.37 -15.27 0.51
C TYR A 39 -1.68 -16.67 -0.04
N SER A 40 -2.96 -16.96 -0.31
CA SER A 40 -3.38 -18.21 -0.92
C SER A 40 -4.72 -18.03 -1.66
N PRO A 41 -4.68 -17.76 -2.96
CA PRO A 41 -5.89 -17.60 -3.77
C PRO A 41 -6.80 -18.83 -3.74
N SER A 42 -6.21 -20.03 -3.74
CA SER A 42 -6.96 -21.29 -3.71
C SER A 42 -7.68 -21.57 -2.39
N ALA A 43 -7.20 -20.96 -1.30
CA ALA A 43 -7.83 -21.07 0.04
C ALA A 43 -8.60 -19.82 0.43
N ASP A 44 -8.92 -18.96 -0.54
CA ASP A 44 -9.62 -17.67 -0.34
C ASP A 44 -8.91 -16.74 0.69
N ARG A 45 -7.59 -16.81 0.74
CA ARG A 45 -6.75 -15.96 1.59
C ARG A 45 -6.22 -14.77 0.79
N LEU A 46 -7.15 -13.92 0.41
CA LEU A 46 -6.91 -12.65 -0.24
C LEU A 46 -7.47 -11.52 0.63
N PRO A 47 -6.95 -10.29 0.49
CA PRO A 47 -7.57 -9.14 1.13
C PRO A 47 -9.05 -9.05 0.73
N GLY A 48 -9.93 -8.96 1.72
CA GLY A 48 -11.36 -8.83 1.51
C GLY A 48 -11.76 -7.44 1.05
N ILE A 49 -13.01 -7.30 0.62
CA ILE A 49 -13.53 -6.02 0.13
C ILE A 49 -13.44 -4.91 1.20
N GLY A 50 -13.64 -5.24 2.47
CA GLY A 50 -13.50 -4.28 3.56
C GLY A 50 -12.07 -3.76 3.74
N ASP A 51 -11.07 -4.61 3.50
CA ASP A 51 -9.67 -4.21 3.52
C ASP A 51 -9.33 -3.31 2.33
N ILE A 52 -9.85 -3.65 1.16
CA ILE A 52 -9.67 -2.88 -0.07
C ILE A 52 -10.30 -1.49 0.08
N ASP A 53 -11.51 -1.42 0.60
CA ASP A 53 -12.22 -0.15 0.85
C ASP A 53 -11.44 0.75 1.81
N LYS A 54 -10.90 0.19 2.89
CA LYS A 54 -10.06 0.94 3.84
C LYS A 54 -8.82 1.54 3.18
N GLN A 55 -8.13 0.78 2.36
CA GLN A 55 -6.94 1.25 1.66
C GLN A 55 -7.25 2.43 0.73
N TYR A 56 -8.35 2.38 0.01
CA TYR A 56 -8.80 3.49 -0.80
C TYR A 56 -9.23 4.71 0.03
N LEU A 57 -9.88 4.49 1.17
CA LEU A 57 -10.23 5.58 2.08
C LEU A 57 -8.99 6.26 2.66
N TYR A 58 -7.92 5.53 2.95
CA TYR A 58 -6.65 6.13 3.36
C TYR A 58 -6.10 7.04 2.27
N GLU A 59 -6.05 6.58 1.03
CA GLU A 59 -5.56 7.38 -0.09
C GLU A 59 -6.41 8.64 -0.28
N LEU A 60 -7.73 8.52 -0.24
CA LEU A 60 -8.64 9.66 -0.32
C LEU A 60 -8.45 10.66 0.83
N ALA A 61 -8.24 10.18 2.05
CA ALA A 61 -8.03 11.03 3.21
C ALA A 61 -6.75 11.87 3.11
N PHE A 62 -5.69 11.31 2.52
CA PHE A 62 -4.44 12.03 2.32
C PHE A 62 -4.41 12.91 1.07
N LYS A 63 -5.30 12.69 0.12
CA LYS A 63 -5.29 13.36 -1.17
C LYS A 63 -5.20 14.90 -1.11
N PRO A 64 -5.98 15.61 -0.29
CA PRO A 64 -5.87 17.07 -0.18
C PRO A 64 -4.48 17.51 0.31
N PHE A 65 -3.89 16.78 1.24
CA PHE A 65 -2.55 17.06 1.75
C PHE A 65 -1.49 16.87 0.67
N LEU A 66 -1.57 15.77 -0.08
CA LEU A 66 -0.63 15.45 -1.15
C LEU A 66 -0.69 16.48 -2.27
N GLU A 67 -1.88 16.88 -2.68
CA GLU A 67 -2.09 17.92 -3.69
C GLU A 67 -1.52 19.27 -3.24
N ALA A 68 -1.73 19.67 -1.99
CA ALA A 68 -1.18 20.90 -1.43
C ALA A 68 0.36 20.92 -1.40
N HIS A 69 1.01 19.76 -1.34
CA HIS A 69 2.47 19.62 -1.33
C HIS A 69 3.07 19.20 -2.68
N GLY A 70 2.27 19.15 -3.73
CA GLY A 70 2.73 18.79 -5.08
C GLY A 70 3.17 17.33 -5.22
N ILE A 71 2.70 16.44 -4.34
CA ILE A 71 3.01 15.01 -4.38
C ILE A 71 1.97 14.31 -5.24
N THR A 72 2.40 13.77 -6.37
CA THR A 72 1.52 13.14 -7.37
C THR A 72 1.62 11.62 -7.39
N GLN A 73 2.68 11.06 -6.79
CA GLN A 73 2.91 9.62 -6.77
C GLN A 73 2.49 9.01 -5.44
N VAL A 74 1.58 8.04 -5.52
CA VAL A 74 1.09 7.26 -4.39
C VAL A 74 1.30 5.78 -4.70
N LYS A 75 1.78 5.03 -3.74
CA LYS A 75 1.81 3.57 -3.78
C LYS A 75 1.01 3.03 -2.60
N ASN A 76 -0.06 2.33 -2.92
CA ASN A 76 -0.95 1.71 -1.96
C ASN A 76 -0.72 0.19 -1.98
N ILE A 77 -0.31 -0.40 -0.87
CA ILE A 77 0.30 -1.72 -0.85
C ILE A 77 -0.23 -2.57 0.29
N PHE A 78 -0.68 -3.79 -0.02
CA PHE A 78 -0.83 -4.87 0.95
C PHE A 78 0.47 -5.63 1.09
N LEU A 79 0.98 -5.72 2.30
CA LEU A 79 2.11 -6.59 2.65
C LEU A 79 1.57 -7.88 3.26
N MET A 80 1.93 -9.01 2.68
CA MET A 80 1.53 -10.32 3.17
C MET A 80 2.77 -11.15 3.49
N PRO A 81 2.75 -11.92 4.60
CA PRO A 81 3.91 -12.70 4.99
C PRO A 81 4.13 -13.89 4.05
N THR A 82 5.39 -14.21 3.81
CA THR A 82 5.81 -15.44 3.14
C THR A 82 6.87 -16.16 3.94
N GLU A 83 6.93 -17.48 3.79
CA GLU A 83 8.03 -18.31 4.30
C GLU A 83 9.28 -18.26 3.38
N GLY A 84 9.13 -17.67 2.20
CA GLY A 84 10.25 -17.41 1.30
C GLY A 84 11.27 -16.44 1.89
N THR A 85 12.42 -16.34 1.25
CA THR A 85 13.54 -15.51 1.71
C THR A 85 13.59 -14.13 1.05
N GLU A 86 12.79 -13.92 0.01
CA GLU A 86 12.82 -12.70 -0.81
C GLU A 86 11.45 -12.06 -0.97
N LEU A 87 11.46 -10.78 -1.31
CA LEU A 87 10.26 -10.05 -1.71
C LEU A 87 9.70 -10.63 -3.01
N GLU A 88 8.39 -10.79 -3.07
CA GLU A 88 7.72 -11.31 -4.25
C GLU A 88 6.48 -10.48 -4.58
N TYR A 89 6.48 -9.86 -5.76
CA TYR A 89 5.31 -9.16 -6.27
C TYR A 89 4.27 -10.15 -6.79
N LYS A 90 3.02 -10.05 -6.33
CA LYS A 90 1.94 -10.97 -6.70
C LYS A 90 0.88 -10.38 -7.64
N GLY A 91 0.90 -9.10 -7.83
CA GLY A 91 -0.09 -8.44 -8.66
C GLY A 91 -0.76 -7.28 -7.94
N TYR A 92 -1.94 -6.93 -8.37
CA TYR A 92 -2.66 -5.78 -7.82
C TYR A 92 -4.17 -6.04 -7.79
N VAL A 93 -4.82 -5.28 -6.93
CA VAL A 93 -6.28 -5.18 -6.90
C VAL A 93 -6.69 -3.94 -7.68
N GLU A 94 -7.59 -4.10 -8.61
CA GLU A 94 -8.18 -3.01 -9.38
C GLU A 94 -9.69 -2.96 -9.16
N LEU A 95 -10.17 -1.78 -8.77
CA LEU A 95 -11.59 -1.46 -8.81
C LEU A 95 -11.79 -0.34 -9.86
N PRO A 96 -12.31 -0.66 -11.05
CA PRO A 96 -12.37 0.29 -12.17
C PRO A 96 -13.08 1.59 -11.82
N MET A 97 -14.09 1.52 -10.98
CA MET A 97 -14.86 2.68 -10.52
C MET A 97 -14.00 3.64 -9.69
N LEU A 98 -13.09 3.13 -8.86
CA LEU A 98 -12.20 3.94 -8.04
C LEU A 98 -11.01 4.47 -8.84
N ARG A 99 -10.56 3.72 -9.83
CA ARG A 99 -9.56 4.19 -10.77
C ARG A 99 -10.04 5.39 -11.58
N ALA A 100 -11.32 5.42 -11.95
CA ALA A 100 -11.94 6.57 -12.60
C ALA A 100 -11.91 7.85 -11.73
N LEU A 101 -11.79 7.71 -10.40
CA LEU A 101 -11.60 8.81 -9.45
C LEU A 101 -10.13 9.22 -9.28
N GLY A 102 -9.21 8.65 -10.04
CA GLY A 102 -7.78 8.93 -9.96
C GLY A 102 -7.07 8.24 -8.80
N LEU A 103 -7.67 7.17 -8.24
CA LEU A 103 -7.03 6.37 -7.20
C LEU A 103 -6.17 5.26 -7.81
N GLU A 104 -5.04 5.00 -7.18
CA GLU A 104 -4.08 3.99 -7.64
C GLU A 104 -4.56 2.56 -7.32
N ASN A 105 -4.12 1.61 -8.13
CA ASN A 105 -4.31 0.20 -7.83
C ASN A 105 -3.59 -0.18 -6.54
N ILE A 106 -4.17 -1.10 -5.78
CA ILE A 106 -3.52 -1.61 -4.56
C ILE A 106 -2.61 -2.77 -4.93
N GLN A 107 -1.33 -2.62 -4.70
CA GLN A 107 -0.32 -3.62 -4.99
C GLN A 107 -0.29 -4.71 -3.92
N ILE A 108 0.01 -5.93 -4.30
CA ILE A 108 0.18 -7.06 -3.36
C ILE A 108 1.63 -7.51 -3.43
N VAL A 109 2.33 -7.40 -2.31
CA VAL A 109 3.74 -7.81 -2.18
C VAL A 109 3.90 -8.78 -1.04
N LEU A 110 4.49 -9.93 -1.31
CA LEU A 110 4.87 -10.88 -0.26
C LEU A 110 6.22 -10.48 0.32
N VAL A 111 6.28 -10.49 1.64
CA VAL A 111 7.47 -10.11 2.39
C VAL A 111 7.86 -11.25 3.33
N PRO A 112 9.13 -11.64 3.39
CA PRO A 112 9.58 -12.57 4.40
C PRO A 112 9.14 -12.11 5.79
N ALA A 113 8.53 -13.01 6.57
CA ALA A 113 7.94 -12.65 7.85
C ALA A 113 8.94 -11.99 8.80
N GLU A 114 10.19 -12.45 8.79
CA GLU A 114 11.27 -11.88 9.58
C GLU A 114 11.53 -10.40 9.25
N LYS A 115 11.50 -10.03 7.97
CA LYS A 115 11.69 -8.64 7.54
C LYS A 115 10.55 -7.72 7.96
N ILE A 116 9.32 -8.24 8.01
CA ILE A 116 8.19 -7.47 8.54
C ILE A 116 8.44 -7.12 10.01
N TYR A 117 8.84 -8.10 10.82
CA TYR A 117 9.16 -7.88 12.23
C TYR A 117 10.30 -6.88 12.41
N GLU A 118 11.36 -7.00 11.65
CA GLU A 118 12.49 -6.06 11.69
C GLU A 118 12.04 -4.63 11.37
N CYS A 119 11.18 -4.44 10.38
CA CYS A 119 10.65 -3.13 10.01
C CYS A 119 9.79 -2.51 11.12
N TYR A 120 8.95 -3.30 11.79
CA TYR A 120 8.10 -2.82 12.89
C TYR A 120 8.88 -2.56 14.18
N LEU A 121 9.87 -3.39 14.50
CA LEU A 121 10.65 -3.32 15.73
C LEU A 121 11.92 -2.47 15.58
N GLY A 122 12.42 -2.33 14.34
CA GLY A 122 13.63 -1.56 14.05
C GLY A 122 13.41 -0.05 14.21
N ASN A 123 14.19 0.57 15.12
CA ASN A 123 14.18 2.01 15.32
C ASN A 123 15.07 2.78 14.34
N GLU A 124 15.79 2.11 13.45
CA GLU A 124 16.73 2.73 12.54
C GLU A 124 16.07 3.16 11.23
N ARG A 125 16.10 4.46 10.93
CA ARG A 125 15.54 5.05 9.71
C ARG A 125 16.12 4.46 8.42
N CYS A 126 17.38 4.05 8.46
CA CYS A 126 18.07 3.48 7.30
C CYS A 126 17.45 2.14 6.86
N GLU A 127 17.14 1.27 7.81
CA GLU A 127 16.52 -0.03 7.54
C GLU A 127 15.13 0.10 6.93
N LYS A 128 14.30 1.04 7.45
CA LYS A 128 12.97 1.32 6.90
C LYS A 128 13.03 1.86 5.48
N SER A 129 13.96 2.74 5.19
CA SER A 129 14.14 3.28 3.84
C SER A 129 14.56 2.21 2.84
N CYS A 130 15.49 1.33 3.21
CA CYS A 130 15.91 0.21 2.37
C CYS A 130 14.77 -0.80 2.12
N PHE A 131 13.96 -1.05 3.13
CA PHE A 131 12.79 -1.91 3.03
C PHE A 131 11.75 -1.35 2.05
N ILE A 132 11.38 -0.10 2.18
CA ILE A 132 10.45 0.60 1.29
C ILE A 132 11.00 0.62 -0.13
N LYS A 133 12.27 0.94 -0.32
CA LYS A 133 12.93 0.93 -1.62
C LYS A 133 12.84 -0.43 -2.30
N GLY A 134 13.12 -1.51 -1.59
CA GLY A 134 13.04 -2.87 -2.11
C GLY A 134 11.62 -3.24 -2.58
N ILE A 135 10.61 -2.84 -1.84
CA ILE A 135 9.20 -3.06 -2.21
C ILE A 135 8.85 -2.28 -3.48
N ILE A 136 9.19 -1.01 -3.55
CA ILE A 136 8.92 -0.16 -4.72
C ILE A 136 9.62 -0.72 -5.96
N GLU A 137 10.88 -1.11 -5.86
CA GLU A 137 11.62 -1.71 -6.96
C GLU A 137 11.00 -3.03 -7.44
N SER A 138 10.48 -3.86 -6.54
CA SER A 138 9.79 -5.10 -6.91
C SER A 138 8.53 -4.86 -7.73
N ILE A 139 7.80 -3.78 -7.44
CA ILE A 139 6.62 -3.36 -8.19
C ILE A 139 7.02 -2.83 -9.57
N GLU A 140 7.98 -1.92 -9.64
CA GLU A 140 8.43 -1.29 -10.88
C GLU A 140 9.02 -2.29 -11.87
N ASN A 141 9.84 -3.24 -11.41
CA ASN A 141 10.41 -4.29 -12.25
C ASN A 141 9.34 -5.17 -12.90
N ASN A 142 8.22 -5.41 -12.22
CA ASN A 142 7.11 -6.16 -12.80
C ASN A 142 6.29 -5.32 -13.79
N GLU A 143 6.12 -4.03 -13.56
CA GLU A 143 5.46 -3.11 -14.49
C GLU A 143 6.26 -3.01 -15.81
N GLU A 144 7.57 -2.89 -15.75
CA GLU A 144 8.45 -2.87 -16.93
C GLU A 144 8.40 -4.19 -17.70
N ASN A 145 8.43 -5.33 -17.02
CA ASN A 145 8.32 -6.66 -17.65
C ASN A 145 6.96 -6.88 -18.33
N ALA A 146 5.87 -6.35 -17.77
CA ALA A 146 4.55 -6.40 -18.38
C ALA A 146 4.48 -5.53 -19.63
N ALA A 147 5.06 -4.32 -19.60
CA ALA A 147 5.12 -3.41 -20.76
C ALA A 147 5.94 -4.01 -21.92
N SER A 148 7.06 -4.70 -21.62
CA SER A 148 7.90 -5.34 -22.65
C SER A 148 7.27 -6.55 -23.34
N LYS A 149 6.28 -7.20 -22.71
CA LYS A 149 5.54 -8.34 -23.30
C LYS A 149 4.42 -7.92 -24.25
N HIS A 150 4.05 -6.66 -24.30
CA HIS A 150 3.02 -6.12 -25.19
C HIS A 150 3.57 -5.42 -26.44
N LEU A 151 4.85 -5.48 -26.63
CA LEU A 151 5.54 -5.07 -27.85
C LEU A 151 5.65 -6.31 -28.83
#